data_0fb36f742f7089cc135c72fc9f45f0c8
#
_entry.id   0fb36f742f7089cc135c72fc9f45f0c8
#
_cell.length_a   1.000
_cell.length_b   1.000
_cell.length_c   1.000
_cell.angle_alpha   90.00
_cell.angle_beta   90.00
_cell.angle_gamma   90.00
#
_symmetry.space_group_name_H-M   'P 1'
#
loop_
_entity.id
_entity.type
_entity.pdbx_description
1 polymer ?
#
loop_
_entity_poly.entity_id
_entity_poly.type
_entity_poly.pdbx_seq_one_letter_code
_entity_poly.pdbx_strand_id
1 'polypeptide(L)'
;MRRGVGPGVALLLLFGSLIGSYFNLPITVLPGPPVRSGQIVDFLGMRYVVPFVVSPSTVLAVNVGGAVIPTLMSAYLVLRYQLWPRAAIAVAVIAFIVHSTATPVAGIGIAVPVFVPVVATAILALVLSREYAAPLAYIGGSMGTLIGADILNLDKIGSLGAPIASIGGAGTFDGIFLTGILAVLLAGLASPSRLRPAS
;
A
#
# COMPACT_ATOMS: atom_id res chain seq x y z
N MET A 1 -29.06 1.35 8.00
CA MET A 1 -28.63 2.10 6.79
C MET A 1 -27.14 1.86 6.58
N ARG A 2 -26.76 1.03 5.60
CA ARG A 2 -25.35 0.91 5.17
C ARG A 2 -25.00 2.20 4.42
N ARG A 3 -24.41 3.16 5.06
CA ARG A 3 -23.74 4.26 4.38
C ARG A 3 -22.30 3.82 4.08
N GLY A 4 -22.16 2.95 3.07
CA GLY A 4 -20.89 2.78 2.41
C GLY A 4 -20.43 4.13 1.84
N VAL A 5 -19.15 4.26 1.59
CA VAL A 5 -18.62 5.39 0.80
C VAL A 5 -19.39 5.40 -0.50
N GLY A 6 -20.07 6.51 -0.83
CA GLY A 6 -20.85 6.60 -2.06
C GLY A 6 -19.95 6.35 -3.29
N PRO A 7 -20.50 5.79 -4.39
CA PRO A 7 -19.72 5.46 -5.57
C PRO A 7 -18.93 6.64 -6.14
N GLY A 8 -19.48 7.86 -6.04
CA GLY A 8 -18.76 9.08 -6.45
C GLY A 8 -17.53 9.38 -5.59
N VAL A 9 -17.60 9.15 -4.27
CA VAL A 9 -16.45 9.33 -3.36
C VAL A 9 -15.41 8.23 -3.60
N ALA A 10 -15.84 6.99 -3.88
CA ALA A 10 -14.93 5.91 -4.21
C ALA A 10 -14.15 6.21 -5.51
N LEU A 11 -14.83 6.71 -6.54
CA LEU A 11 -14.18 7.15 -7.79
C LEU A 11 -13.24 8.33 -7.55
N LEU A 12 -13.65 9.32 -6.77
CA LEU A 12 -12.81 10.47 -6.44
C LEU A 12 -11.55 10.04 -5.70
N LEU A 13 -11.63 9.10 -4.76
CA LEU A 13 -10.48 8.54 -4.07
C LEU A 13 -9.57 7.77 -5.03
N LEU A 14 -10.15 6.97 -5.92
CA LEU A 14 -9.40 6.20 -6.91
C LEU A 14 -8.63 7.13 -7.84
N PHE A 15 -9.29 8.08 -8.47
CA PHE A 15 -8.64 9.05 -9.34
C PHE A 15 -7.71 10.00 -8.60
N GLY A 16 -8.08 10.41 -7.38
CA GLY A 16 -7.25 11.24 -6.52
C GLY A 16 -5.95 10.53 -6.14
N SER A 17 -6.00 9.25 -5.75
CA SER A 17 -4.79 8.46 -5.50
C SER A 17 -3.97 8.25 -6.76
N LEU A 18 -4.61 7.97 -7.90
CA LEU A 18 -3.93 7.77 -9.17
C LEU A 18 -3.18 9.05 -9.61
N ILE A 19 -3.85 10.20 -9.58
CA ILE A 19 -3.21 11.48 -9.91
C ILE A 19 -2.19 11.87 -8.84
N GLY A 20 -2.52 11.67 -7.57
CA GLY A 20 -1.63 11.93 -6.43
C GLY A 20 -0.35 11.12 -6.46
N SER A 21 -0.36 9.93 -7.08
CA SER A 21 0.82 9.07 -7.17
C SER A 21 1.97 9.66 -8.02
N TYR A 22 1.69 10.65 -8.85
CA TYR A 22 2.72 11.39 -9.58
C TYR A 22 3.44 12.44 -8.71
N PHE A 23 2.92 12.76 -7.52
CA PHE A 23 3.47 13.78 -6.64
C PHE A 23 4.20 13.13 -5.47
N ASN A 24 5.53 13.35 -5.43
CA ASN A 24 6.39 12.91 -4.34
C ASN A 24 6.87 14.15 -3.56
N LEU A 25 6.53 14.21 -2.28
CA LEU A 25 6.95 15.29 -1.38
C LEU A 25 8.30 14.91 -0.76
N PRO A 26 9.41 15.60 -1.12
CA PRO A 26 10.73 15.28 -0.58
C PRO A 26 10.78 15.61 0.91
N ILE A 27 11.35 14.72 1.73
CA ILE A 27 11.55 14.90 3.17
C ILE A 27 13.01 15.17 3.46
N THR A 28 13.90 14.31 2.98
CA THR A 28 15.33 14.37 3.27
C THR A 28 16.15 13.66 2.22
N VAL A 29 17.46 13.92 2.24
CA VAL A 29 18.43 13.24 1.37
C VAL A 29 19.26 12.30 2.23
N LEU A 30 19.21 11.00 1.88
CA LEU A 30 19.99 9.96 2.53
C LEU A 30 21.29 9.76 1.76
N PRO A 31 22.46 9.83 2.43
CA PRO A 31 23.72 9.47 1.80
C PRO A 31 23.73 7.97 1.50
N GLY A 32 24.13 7.59 0.31
CA GLY A 32 24.21 6.20 -0.12
C GLY A 32 25.49 5.91 -0.87
N PRO A 33 25.93 4.65 -0.93
CA PRO A 33 27.05 4.26 -1.79
C PRO A 33 26.66 4.44 -3.26
N PRO A 34 27.61 4.81 -4.14
CA PRO A 34 27.35 4.86 -5.56
C PRO A 34 27.03 3.45 -6.08
N VAL A 35 25.79 3.22 -6.49
CA VAL A 35 25.37 1.93 -7.07
C VAL A 35 25.50 1.99 -8.59
N ARG A 36 26.36 1.14 -9.13
CA ARG A 36 26.40 0.90 -10.57
C ARG A 36 25.31 -0.09 -10.92
N SER A 37 24.27 0.36 -11.56
CA SER A 37 23.20 -0.48 -12.05
C SER A 37 23.20 -0.52 -13.58
N GLY A 38 22.78 -1.59 -14.12
CA GLY A 38 22.68 -1.95 -15.54
C GLY A 38 22.19 -3.39 -15.62
N GLN A 39 21.77 -3.96 -14.47
CA GLN A 39 21.33 -5.34 -14.40
C GLN A 39 19.82 -5.41 -14.67
N ILE A 40 19.44 -6.41 -15.46
CA ILE A 40 18.05 -6.81 -15.58
C ILE A 40 17.76 -7.71 -14.39
N VAL A 41 16.85 -7.28 -13.51
CA VAL A 41 16.39 -8.07 -12.37
C VAL A 41 15.05 -8.71 -12.76
N ASP A 42 15.02 -10.04 -12.74
CA ASP A 42 13.79 -10.80 -12.93
C ASP A 42 13.20 -11.10 -11.55
N PHE A 43 12.04 -10.49 -11.23
CA PHE A 43 11.36 -10.67 -9.95
C PHE A 43 9.91 -11.06 -10.23
N LEU A 44 9.52 -12.25 -9.81
CA LEU A 44 8.17 -12.82 -9.99
C LEU A 44 7.68 -12.82 -11.45
N GLY A 45 8.58 -13.06 -12.42
CA GLY A 45 8.24 -13.07 -13.84
C GLY A 45 8.11 -11.69 -14.50
N MET A 46 8.38 -10.62 -13.77
CA MET A 46 8.46 -9.27 -14.29
C MET A 46 9.92 -8.83 -14.43
N ARG A 47 10.30 -8.39 -15.61
CA ARG A 47 11.64 -7.87 -15.89
C ARG A 47 11.72 -6.39 -15.57
N TYR A 48 12.53 -6.05 -14.57
CA TYR A 48 12.87 -4.67 -14.26
C TYR A 48 14.22 -4.32 -14.88
N VAL A 49 14.22 -3.32 -15.76
CA VAL A 49 15.45 -2.71 -16.25
C VAL A 49 15.86 -1.65 -15.23
N VAL A 50 16.91 -1.94 -14.46
CA VAL A 50 17.44 -0.98 -13.50
C VAL A 50 18.25 0.08 -14.27
N PRO A 51 17.84 1.36 -14.30
CA PRO A 51 18.52 2.37 -15.07
C PRO A 51 19.95 2.61 -14.55
N PHE A 52 20.84 3.00 -15.45
CA PHE A 52 22.22 3.31 -15.14
C PHE A 52 22.29 4.67 -14.43
N VAL A 53 22.09 4.68 -13.11
CA VAL A 53 22.14 5.91 -12.32
C VAL A 53 23.22 5.77 -11.25
N VAL A 54 24.26 6.56 -11.36
CA VAL A 54 25.24 6.75 -10.28
C VAL A 54 24.72 7.90 -9.42
N SER A 55 23.83 7.61 -8.49
CA SER A 55 23.41 8.62 -7.52
C SER A 55 24.09 8.35 -6.17
N PRO A 56 24.96 9.26 -5.70
CA PRO A 56 25.58 9.11 -4.38
C PRO A 56 24.63 9.40 -3.22
N SER A 57 23.36 9.67 -3.52
CA SER A 57 22.35 10.00 -2.52
C SER A 57 20.96 9.56 -2.99
N THR A 58 20.13 9.16 -2.04
CA THR A 58 18.72 8.81 -2.25
C THR A 58 17.83 9.90 -1.65
N VAL A 59 16.95 10.49 -2.44
CA VAL A 59 15.92 11.40 -1.92
C VAL A 59 14.81 10.58 -1.30
N LEU A 60 14.61 10.68 0.02
CA LEU A 60 13.45 10.12 0.70
C LEU A 60 12.28 11.07 0.52
N ALA A 61 11.18 10.56 -0.01
CA ALA A 61 9.97 11.33 -0.27
C ALA A 61 8.72 10.60 0.26
N VAL A 62 7.61 11.31 0.38
CA VAL A 62 6.28 10.74 0.65
C VAL A 62 5.41 10.92 -0.58
N ASN A 63 4.83 9.84 -1.07
CA ASN A 63 3.91 9.87 -2.19
C ASN A 63 2.52 10.33 -1.74
N VAL A 64 1.93 11.27 -2.46
CA VAL A 64 0.62 11.81 -2.11
C VAL A 64 -0.46 10.74 -2.33
N GLY A 65 -0.43 10.05 -3.45
CA GLY A 65 -1.45 9.06 -3.82
C GLY A 65 -1.36 7.75 -3.05
N GLY A 66 -0.14 7.27 -2.76
CA GLY A 66 0.08 5.98 -2.11
C GLY A 66 0.26 6.06 -0.58
N ALA A 67 0.61 7.24 -0.03
CA ALA A 67 0.75 7.39 1.41
C ALA A 67 -0.25 8.40 2.01
N VAL A 68 -0.30 9.64 1.52
CA VAL A 68 -1.11 10.70 2.15
C VAL A 68 -2.60 10.39 2.05
N ILE A 69 -3.10 10.15 0.84
CA ILE A 69 -4.53 9.88 0.60
C ILE A 69 -5.00 8.61 1.32
N PRO A 70 -4.29 7.45 1.21
CA PRO A 70 -4.67 6.25 1.95
C PRO A 70 -4.64 6.41 3.46
N THR A 71 -3.69 7.17 4.00
CA THR A 71 -3.62 7.45 5.45
C THR A 71 -4.82 8.28 5.90
N LEU A 72 -5.14 9.36 5.21
CA LEU A 72 -6.29 10.20 5.54
C LEU A 72 -7.61 9.43 5.43
N MET A 73 -7.76 8.62 4.39
CA MET A 73 -8.96 7.80 4.20
C MET A 73 -9.06 6.71 5.26
N SER A 74 -7.96 6.06 5.63
CA SER A 74 -7.94 5.07 6.71
C SER A 74 -8.32 5.70 8.04
N ALA A 75 -7.77 6.86 8.37
CA ALA A 75 -8.13 7.62 9.57
C ALA A 75 -9.63 7.98 9.57
N TYR A 76 -10.14 8.48 8.45
CA TYR A 76 -11.57 8.78 8.30
C TYR A 76 -12.45 7.53 8.55
N LEU A 77 -12.08 6.38 7.97
CA LEU A 77 -12.85 5.14 8.14
C LEU A 77 -12.81 4.63 9.59
N VAL A 78 -11.64 4.69 10.26
CA VAL A 78 -11.50 4.31 11.67
C VAL A 78 -12.38 5.18 12.55
N LEU A 79 -12.34 6.51 12.38
CA LEU A 79 -13.15 7.46 13.12
C LEU A 79 -14.64 7.30 12.83
N ARG A 80 -14.99 7.14 11.56
CA ARG A 80 -16.39 7.06 11.11
C ARG A 80 -17.12 5.83 11.59
N TYR A 81 -16.42 4.69 11.66
CA TYR A 81 -16.99 3.40 12.04
C TYR A 81 -16.50 2.91 13.42
N GLN A 82 -15.70 3.69 14.14
CA GLN A 82 -15.15 3.36 15.46
C GLN A 82 -14.44 1.99 15.48
N LEU A 83 -13.60 1.74 14.46
CA LEU A 83 -12.96 0.44 14.23
C LEU A 83 -11.59 0.30 14.90
N TRP A 84 -11.26 1.09 15.91
CA TRP A 84 -9.93 1.20 16.51
C TRP A 84 -9.24 -0.16 16.76
N PRO A 85 -9.81 -1.09 17.57
CA PRO A 85 -9.10 -2.32 17.88
C PRO A 85 -8.97 -3.26 16.66
N ARG A 86 -10.02 -3.35 15.84
CA ARG A 86 -10.00 -4.20 14.65
C ARG A 86 -9.05 -3.66 13.58
N ALA A 87 -9.02 -2.34 13.41
CA ALA A 87 -8.09 -1.67 12.50
C ALA A 87 -6.63 -1.87 12.94
N ALA A 88 -6.35 -1.71 14.25
CA ALA A 88 -5.02 -1.93 14.79
C ALA A 88 -4.53 -3.37 14.55
N ILE A 89 -5.40 -4.37 14.81
CA ILE A 89 -5.08 -5.78 14.55
C ILE A 89 -4.85 -6.00 13.05
N ALA A 90 -5.74 -5.48 12.18
CA ALA A 90 -5.59 -5.63 10.75
C ALA A 90 -4.27 -5.06 10.24
N VAL A 91 -3.95 -3.83 10.63
CA VAL A 91 -2.70 -3.15 10.25
C VAL A 91 -1.47 -3.92 10.77
N ALA A 92 -1.46 -4.31 12.05
CA ALA A 92 -0.32 -5.01 12.65
C ALA A 92 -0.04 -6.36 11.97
N VAL A 93 -1.08 -7.16 11.73
CA VAL A 93 -0.94 -8.49 11.09
C VAL A 93 -0.49 -8.34 9.65
N ILE A 94 -1.09 -7.43 8.88
CA ILE A 94 -0.70 -7.24 7.49
C ILE A 94 0.68 -6.62 7.38
N ALA A 95 1.04 -5.67 8.24
CA ALA A 95 2.39 -5.11 8.28
C ALA A 95 3.45 -6.20 8.56
N PHE A 96 3.18 -7.11 9.48
CA PHE A 96 4.05 -8.25 9.76
C PHE A 96 4.21 -9.18 8.54
N ILE A 97 3.11 -9.56 7.89
CA ILE A 97 3.12 -10.42 6.69
C ILE A 97 3.90 -9.74 5.57
N VAL A 98 3.62 -8.47 5.29
CA VAL A 98 4.28 -7.70 4.24
C VAL A 98 5.78 -7.56 4.53
N HIS A 99 6.14 -7.18 5.76
CA HIS A 99 7.55 -7.06 6.14
C HIS A 99 8.32 -8.37 6.00
N SER A 100 7.69 -9.50 6.35
CA SER A 100 8.29 -10.84 6.24
C SER A 100 8.51 -11.29 4.79
N THR A 101 7.75 -10.74 3.85
CA THR A 101 7.83 -11.07 2.41
C THR A 101 8.48 -9.99 1.58
N ALA A 102 8.76 -8.84 2.17
CA ALA A 102 9.41 -7.70 1.52
C ALA A 102 10.89 -8.00 1.27
N THR A 103 11.33 -7.79 0.03
CA THR A 103 12.72 -7.97 -0.38
C THR A 103 13.30 -6.66 -0.90
N PRO A 104 14.42 -6.20 -0.33
CA PRO A 104 15.13 -5.04 -0.86
C PRO A 104 15.78 -5.39 -2.19
N VAL A 105 15.51 -4.58 -3.22
CA VAL A 105 16.06 -4.75 -4.58
C VAL A 105 16.87 -3.52 -4.94
N ALA A 106 18.17 -3.72 -5.19
CA ALA A 106 19.08 -2.62 -5.53
C ALA A 106 18.60 -1.87 -6.78
N GLY A 107 18.59 -0.53 -6.71
CA GLY A 107 18.17 0.36 -7.79
C GLY A 107 16.65 0.49 -8.00
N ILE A 108 15.84 -0.34 -7.32
CA ILE A 108 14.37 -0.33 -7.47
C ILE A 108 13.69 0.13 -6.20
N GLY A 109 14.04 -0.46 -5.05
CA GLY A 109 13.39 -0.20 -3.76
C GLY A 109 13.00 -1.48 -3.03
N ILE A 110 11.90 -1.47 -2.32
CA ILE A 110 11.38 -2.63 -1.60
C ILE A 110 10.31 -3.30 -2.46
N ALA A 111 10.57 -4.53 -2.88
CA ALA A 111 9.64 -5.34 -3.66
C ALA A 111 8.79 -6.23 -2.75
N VAL A 112 7.47 -6.27 -2.98
CA VAL A 112 6.52 -7.10 -2.24
C VAL A 112 5.69 -7.92 -3.24
N PRO A 113 5.48 -9.22 -2.99
CA PRO A 113 4.57 -10.04 -3.79
C PRO A 113 3.13 -9.52 -3.67
N VAL A 114 2.57 -8.94 -4.74
CA VAL A 114 1.27 -8.22 -4.68
C VAL A 114 0.12 -9.09 -4.17
N PHE A 115 0.07 -10.35 -4.55
CA PHE A 115 -1.05 -11.22 -4.19
C PHE A 115 -1.07 -11.61 -2.71
N VAL A 116 0.09 -11.68 -2.05
CA VAL A 116 0.18 -12.09 -0.63
C VAL A 116 -0.57 -11.12 0.28
N PRO A 117 -0.28 -9.81 0.28
CA PRO A 117 -1.00 -8.87 1.11
C PRO A 117 -2.48 -8.74 0.72
N VAL A 118 -2.83 -8.84 -0.57
CA VAL A 118 -4.22 -8.74 -1.05
C VAL A 118 -5.08 -9.85 -0.45
N VAL A 119 -4.65 -11.10 -0.61
CA VAL A 119 -5.41 -12.27 -0.12
C VAL A 119 -5.44 -12.30 1.41
N ALA A 120 -4.29 -12.09 2.06
CA ALA A 120 -4.21 -12.04 3.52
C ALA A 120 -5.13 -10.98 4.12
N THR A 121 -5.14 -9.77 3.51
CA THR A 121 -5.98 -8.66 3.96
C THR A 121 -7.47 -8.98 3.80
N ALA A 122 -7.87 -9.54 2.65
CA ALA A 122 -9.27 -9.88 2.40
C ALA A 122 -9.78 -10.93 3.42
N ILE A 123 -9.00 -11.98 3.66
CA ILE A 123 -9.33 -13.02 4.63
C ILE A 123 -9.41 -12.42 6.05
N LEU A 124 -8.38 -11.69 6.46
CA LEU A 124 -8.32 -11.10 7.80
C LEU A 124 -9.49 -10.14 8.06
N ALA A 125 -9.83 -9.30 7.08
CA ALA A 125 -10.95 -8.37 7.20
C ALA A 125 -12.29 -9.08 7.39
N LEU A 126 -12.52 -10.19 6.66
CA LEU A 126 -13.71 -11.02 6.81
C LEU A 126 -13.78 -11.73 8.17
N VAL A 127 -12.64 -12.18 8.68
CA VAL A 127 -12.52 -12.82 10.00
C VAL A 127 -12.80 -11.81 11.12
N LEU A 128 -12.25 -10.60 11.01
CA LEU A 128 -12.41 -9.54 12.03
C LEU A 128 -13.83 -8.98 12.05
N SER A 129 -14.47 -8.82 10.90
CA SER A 129 -15.86 -8.39 10.80
C SER A 129 -16.41 -8.52 9.39
N ARG A 130 -17.42 -9.36 9.21
CA ARG A 130 -18.14 -9.47 7.93
C ARG A 130 -18.92 -8.21 7.58
N GLU A 131 -19.38 -7.47 8.57
CA GLU A 131 -20.14 -6.24 8.36
C GLU A 131 -19.26 -5.09 7.89
N TYR A 132 -18.05 -4.98 8.46
CA TYR A 132 -17.08 -3.93 8.16
C TYR A 132 -15.87 -4.46 7.37
N ALA A 133 -16.05 -5.58 6.63
CA ALA A 133 -14.95 -6.20 5.90
C ALA A 133 -14.30 -5.26 4.88
N ALA A 134 -15.08 -4.52 4.11
CA ALA A 134 -14.55 -3.60 3.11
C ALA A 134 -13.72 -2.44 3.72
N PRO A 135 -14.20 -1.67 4.72
CA PRO A 135 -13.35 -0.67 5.36
C PRO A 135 -12.14 -1.27 6.08
N LEU A 136 -12.26 -2.44 6.73
CA LEU A 136 -11.12 -3.11 7.37
C LEU A 136 -10.10 -3.61 6.35
N ALA A 137 -10.55 -4.10 5.19
CA ALA A 137 -9.67 -4.49 4.10
C ALA A 137 -8.91 -3.29 3.53
N TYR A 138 -9.57 -2.15 3.37
CA TYR A 138 -8.90 -0.93 2.94
C TYR A 138 -7.84 -0.47 3.95
N ILE A 139 -8.22 -0.35 5.23
CA ILE A 139 -7.31 0.10 6.29
C ILE A 139 -6.13 -0.86 6.44
N GLY A 140 -6.40 -2.16 6.59
CA GLY A 140 -5.39 -3.20 6.76
C GLY A 140 -4.47 -3.30 5.55
N GLY A 141 -5.04 -3.32 4.34
CA GLY A 141 -4.30 -3.40 3.09
C GLY A 141 -3.43 -2.19 2.83
N SER A 142 -3.96 -0.98 2.94
CA SER A 142 -3.20 0.24 2.68
C SER A 142 -2.18 0.52 3.78
N MET A 143 -2.62 0.62 5.04
CA MET A 143 -1.73 0.97 6.15
C MET A 143 -0.78 -0.17 6.51
N GLY A 144 -1.24 -1.42 6.45
CA GLY A 144 -0.39 -2.57 6.71
C GLY A 144 0.72 -2.70 5.66
N THR A 145 0.42 -2.52 4.38
CA THR A 145 1.44 -2.54 3.32
C THR A 145 2.38 -1.35 3.43
N LEU A 146 1.86 -0.13 3.66
CA LEU A 146 2.69 1.06 3.85
C LEU A 146 3.69 0.90 5.01
N ILE A 147 3.23 0.40 6.14
CA ILE A 147 4.10 0.19 7.31
C ILE A 147 5.05 -0.97 7.05
N GLY A 148 4.54 -2.12 6.57
CA GLY A 148 5.32 -3.34 6.39
C GLY A 148 6.37 -3.26 5.29
N ALA A 149 6.04 -2.65 4.16
CA ALA A 149 6.97 -2.50 3.05
C ALA A 149 7.93 -1.33 3.25
N ASP A 150 7.40 -0.15 3.58
CA ASP A 150 8.18 1.08 3.54
C ASP A 150 8.73 1.46 4.91
N ILE A 151 7.87 1.65 5.93
CA ILE A 151 8.30 2.20 7.21
C ILE A 151 9.25 1.25 7.96
N LEU A 152 8.95 -0.06 7.98
CA LEU A 152 9.80 -1.05 8.65
C LEU A 152 11.08 -1.41 7.89
N ASN A 153 11.28 -0.87 6.68
CA ASN A 153 12.48 -1.07 5.88
C ASN A 153 13.23 0.24 5.57
N LEU A 154 12.92 1.33 6.27
CA LEU A 154 13.56 2.64 6.07
C LEU A 154 15.08 2.60 6.23
N ASP A 155 15.58 1.76 7.12
CA ASP A 155 17.01 1.52 7.35
C ASP A 155 17.75 0.97 6.12
N LYS A 156 17.05 0.22 5.27
CA LYS A 156 17.61 -0.41 4.07
C LYS A 156 17.63 0.52 2.86
N ILE A 157 16.78 1.54 2.85
CA ILE A 157 16.53 2.40 1.69
C ILE A 157 17.80 3.12 1.20
N GLY A 158 18.60 3.66 2.12
CA GLY A 158 19.83 4.38 1.77
C GLY A 158 20.88 3.51 1.07
N SER A 159 20.84 2.19 1.26
CA SER A 159 21.78 1.24 0.64
C SER A 159 21.34 0.75 -0.74
N LEU A 160 20.12 1.04 -1.17
CA LEU A 160 19.56 0.51 -2.43
C LEU A 160 20.03 1.28 -3.66
N GLY A 161 20.58 2.50 -3.49
CA GLY A 161 21.09 3.31 -4.62
C GLY A 161 20.02 3.81 -5.59
N ALA A 162 18.75 3.76 -5.21
CA ALA A 162 17.68 4.35 -5.97
C ALA A 162 17.74 5.88 -5.85
N PRO A 163 17.58 6.66 -6.95
CA PRO A 163 17.65 8.13 -6.89
C PRO A 163 16.55 8.73 -6.02
N ILE A 164 15.38 8.11 -6.00
CA ILE A 164 14.23 8.49 -5.17
C ILE A 164 13.68 7.24 -4.52
N ALA A 165 13.50 7.28 -3.20
CA ALA A 165 12.78 6.31 -2.43
C ALA A 165 11.52 6.97 -1.86
N SER A 166 10.36 6.52 -2.33
CA SER A 166 9.10 7.15 -1.98
C SER A 166 8.28 6.25 -1.07
N ILE A 167 8.01 6.73 0.14
CA ILE A 167 7.07 6.10 1.07
C ILE A 167 5.68 6.18 0.44
N GLY A 168 5.05 5.04 0.22
CA GLY A 168 3.80 4.95 -0.53
C GLY A 168 4.00 4.68 -2.02
N GLY A 169 5.22 4.30 -2.42
CA GLY A 169 5.59 3.99 -3.81
C GLY A 169 5.83 5.20 -4.69
N ALA A 170 6.45 4.98 -5.85
CA ALA A 170 6.80 6.01 -6.82
C ALA A 170 6.24 5.65 -8.20
N GLY A 171 4.91 5.65 -8.36
CA GLY A 171 4.32 5.36 -9.66
C GLY A 171 2.86 4.91 -9.63
N THR A 172 2.27 4.69 -10.82
CA THR A 172 0.84 4.44 -11.02
C THR A 172 0.36 3.06 -10.57
N PHE A 173 1.26 2.11 -10.36
CA PHE A 173 0.94 0.73 -9.92
C PHE A 173 1.64 0.39 -8.62
N ASP A 174 1.36 1.16 -7.59
CA ASP A 174 1.90 0.90 -6.27
C ASP A 174 1.20 -0.28 -5.59
N GLY A 175 1.99 -1.14 -4.94
CA GLY A 175 1.49 -2.28 -4.18
C GLY A 175 0.50 -1.90 -3.09
N ILE A 176 0.63 -0.73 -2.48
CA ILE A 176 -0.26 -0.22 -1.43
C ILE A 176 -1.65 0.05 -2.01
N PHE A 177 -1.70 0.79 -3.12
CA PHE A 177 -2.95 1.12 -3.81
C PHE A 177 -3.66 -0.14 -4.32
N LEU A 178 -2.92 -1.02 -5.01
CA LEU A 178 -3.48 -2.28 -5.51
C LEU A 178 -3.97 -3.17 -4.38
N THR A 179 -3.20 -3.31 -3.31
CA THR A 179 -3.60 -4.14 -2.15
C THR A 179 -4.88 -3.60 -1.51
N GLY A 180 -4.96 -2.30 -1.28
CA GLY A 180 -6.14 -1.67 -0.70
C GLY A 180 -7.40 -1.90 -1.53
N ILE A 181 -7.35 -1.66 -2.84
CA ILE A 181 -8.50 -1.80 -3.73
C ILE A 181 -8.88 -3.27 -3.95
N LEU A 182 -7.92 -4.13 -4.31
CA LEU A 182 -8.21 -5.54 -4.58
C LEU A 182 -8.72 -6.26 -3.33
N ALA A 183 -8.18 -5.96 -2.15
CA ALA A 183 -8.67 -6.52 -0.90
C ALA A 183 -10.11 -6.08 -0.59
N VAL A 184 -10.46 -4.81 -0.87
CA VAL A 184 -11.84 -4.32 -0.73
C VAL A 184 -12.78 -5.04 -1.69
N LEU A 185 -12.38 -5.22 -2.94
CA LEU A 185 -13.19 -5.95 -3.93
C LEU A 185 -13.42 -7.39 -3.52
N LEU A 186 -12.37 -8.11 -3.10
CA LEU A 186 -12.48 -9.49 -2.64
C LEU A 186 -13.34 -9.61 -1.37
N ALA A 187 -13.13 -8.74 -0.39
CA ALA A 187 -13.93 -8.72 0.82
C ALA A 187 -15.40 -8.35 0.52
N GLY A 188 -15.64 -7.47 -0.43
CA GLY A 188 -16.97 -7.08 -0.89
C GLY A 188 -17.72 -8.23 -1.58
N LEU A 189 -17.05 -8.99 -2.44
CA LEU A 189 -17.62 -10.16 -3.12
C LEU A 189 -17.92 -11.31 -2.15
N ALA A 190 -17.08 -11.51 -1.15
CA ALA A 190 -17.25 -12.55 -0.14
C ALA A 190 -18.24 -12.17 0.98
N SER A 191 -18.65 -10.91 1.07
CA SER A 191 -19.65 -10.46 2.05
C SER A 191 -21.06 -10.76 1.51
N PRO A 192 -21.89 -11.54 2.22
CA PRO A 192 -23.24 -11.83 1.77
C PRO A 192 -24.03 -10.51 1.64
N SER A 193 -24.45 -10.21 0.43
CA SER A 193 -25.44 -9.19 0.16
C SER A 193 -26.74 -9.64 0.80
N ARG A 194 -27.13 -9.08 1.94
CA ARG A 194 -28.49 -9.21 2.44
C ARG A 194 -29.38 -8.44 1.47
N LEU A 195 -29.84 -9.10 0.40
CA LEU A 195 -31.01 -8.68 -0.34
C LEU A 195 -32.14 -8.74 0.67
N ARG A 196 -32.61 -7.60 1.18
CA ARG A 196 -33.91 -7.55 1.83
C ARG A 196 -34.94 -7.89 0.75
N PRO A 197 -35.80 -8.90 0.95
CA PRO A 197 -36.99 -9.00 0.12
C PRO A 197 -37.76 -7.70 0.28
N ALA A 198 -38.20 -7.13 -0.85
CA ALA A 198 -39.14 -6.03 -0.89
C ALA A 198 -40.44 -6.54 -0.25
N SER A 199 -40.78 -6.01 0.90
CA SER A 199 -42.12 -6.12 1.50
C SER A 199 -42.95 -4.96 1.03
#